data_0c564bb3e7b1335a0f0074a6f43ce82d
#
_entry.id   0c564bb3e7b1335a0f0074a6f43ce82d
#
_cell.length_a   1.000
_cell.length_b   1.000
_cell.length_c   1.000
_cell.angle_alpha   90.00
_cell.angle_beta   90.00
_cell.angle_gamma   90.00
#
_symmetry.space_group_name_H-M   'P 1'
#
loop_
_entity.id
_entity.type
_entity.pdbx_description
1 polymer ?
#
loop_
_entity_poly.entity_id
_entity_poly.type
_entity_poly.pdbx_seq_one_letter_code
_entity_poly.pdbx_strand_id
1 'polypeptide(L)'
;MFSLKKKNPPHGAAAWLANVCMGLLVLTALFELIHTAALGAISPVLTVAGIEMAVLLIARIAQTGHQPWWMAIPCAGCIVLFFYMNNWATTLYHVSLLVTAGICGIWAIVGCVFLLRKKDALAVFPKRPAYVLLTLVLCWGLIWGGNVYADKHRSGSASPTLWAVPMQWDTMDASAQGTIEEIFYETRAYATDERKVTKSALVYLPAGYDPSKQYNILYLLHGTGDDQYYWLRTNPANKIMLDQLIAAGEIEPLIVVTPTFYCEDDCKESTQALEKLTYAFQEELRSDLMPAVESKYATYALTADAAGFEASRHHRAFAGLSRGAVTTYRSVMCGALDYFAVFGAFSGARISADYYQAHTQNDAFGEYSIDYLYIATGNFDFALPQQLMDYQAMLAIEPRLTAGENTTLDIFPMRYHSMGNWHLALYNFLQKIF
;
A
#
# COMPACT_ATOMS: atom_id res chain seq x y z
N MET A 1 -19.33 -45.53 -37.39
CA MET A 1 -20.07 -45.71 -36.17
C MET A 1 -19.07 -46.07 -35.05
N PHE A 2 -18.42 -45.06 -34.46
CA PHE A 2 -17.44 -45.29 -33.40
C PHE A 2 -18.14 -45.24 -32.06
N SER A 3 -18.27 -46.40 -31.44
CA SER A 3 -18.76 -46.54 -30.06
C SER A 3 -17.76 -45.93 -29.08
N LEU A 4 -18.07 -44.77 -28.57
CA LEU A 4 -17.41 -44.21 -27.39
C LEU A 4 -17.79 -45.06 -26.18
N LYS A 5 -16.95 -46.04 -25.80
CA LYS A 5 -17.03 -46.70 -24.52
C LYS A 5 -17.02 -45.61 -23.43
N LYS A 6 -18.15 -45.41 -22.76
CA LYS A 6 -18.23 -44.69 -21.52
C LYS A 6 -17.26 -45.36 -20.53
N LYS A 7 -16.08 -44.75 -20.31
CA LYS A 7 -15.24 -45.14 -19.19
C LYS A 7 -15.96 -44.69 -17.92
N ASN A 8 -16.28 -45.66 -17.06
CA ASN A 8 -16.83 -45.37 -15.73
C ASN A 8 -15.92 -44.37 -15.02
N PRO A 9 -16.47 -43.38 -14.30
CA PRO A 9 -15.67 -42.47 -13.48
C PRO A 9 -14.87 -43.28 -12.45
N PRO A 10 -13.68 -42.85 -12.07
CA PRO A 10 -12.88 -43.56 -11.09
C PRO A 10 -13.63 -43.56 -9.77
N HIS A 11 -14.18 -44.77 -9.41
CA HIS A 11 -14.73 -45.02 -8.11
C HIS A 11 -13.57 -45.48 -7.22
N GLY A 12 -13.25 -44.69 -6.16
CA GLY A 12 -12.22 -45.07 -5.21
C GLY A 12 -11.71 -43.91 -4.36
N ALA A 13 -10.78 -44.19 -3.46
CA ALA A 13 -10.20 -43.27 -2.51
C ALA A 13 -9.64 -41.98 -3.18
N ALA A 14 -9.09 -42.09 -4.39
CA ALA A 14 -8.57 -40.96 -5.12
C ALA A 14 -9.65 -39.97 -5.58
N ALA A 15 -10.80 -40.46 -6.06
CA ALA A 15 -11.92 -39.61 -6.43
C ALA A 15 -12.55 -38.93 -5.24
N TRP A 16 -12.62 -39.64 -4.11
CA TRP A 16 -13.09 -39.10 -2.82
C TRP A 16 -12.13 -38.00 -2.35
N LEU A 17 -10.82 -38.29 -2.30
CA LEU A 17 -9.78 -37.28 -1.92
C LEU A 17 -9.86 -36.04 -2.79
N ALA A 18 -10.04 -36.22 -4.08
CA ALA A 18 -10.21 -35.13 -5.03
C ALA A 18 -11.41 -34.24 -4.70
N ASN A 19 -12.55 -34.84 -4.37
CA ASN A 19 -13.75 -34.11 -3.99
C ASN A 19 -13.57 -33.37 -2.65
N VAL A 20 -12.89 -34.00 -1.69
CA VAL A 20 -12.58 -33.37 -0.39
C VAL A 20 -11.64 -32.17 -0.59
N CYS A 21 -10.57 -32.32 -1.35
CA CYS A 21 -9.64 -31.22 -1.65
C CYS A 21 -10.36 -30.05 -2.34
N MET A 22 -11.25 -30.35 -3.28
CA MET A 22 -12.05 -29.34 -3.97
C MET A 22 -13.04 -28.64 -3.02
N GLY A 23 -13.69 -29.41 -2.14
CA GLY A 23 -14.56 -28.84 -1.11
C GLY A 23 -13.82 -27.92 -0.15
N LEU A 24 -12.63 -28.31 0.30
CA LEU A 24 -11.77 -27.47 1.15
C LEU A 24 -11.32 -26.21 0.43
N LEU A 25 -10.97 -26.29 -0.86
CA LEU A 25 -10.59 -25.12 -1.66
C LEU A 25 -11.75 -24.13 -1.79
N VAL A 26 -12.97 -24.64 -2.06
CA VAL A 26 -14.18 -23.81 -2.11
C VAL A 26 -14.44 -23.12 -0.76
N LEU A 27 -14.32 -23.87 0.34
CA LEU A 27 -14.49 -23.31 1.68
C LEU A 27 -13.43 -22.24 1.99
N THR A 28 -12.17 -22.46 1.61
CA THR A 28 -11.10 -21.45 1.75
C THR A 28 -11.42 -20.20 0.96
N ALA A 29 -11.84 -20.34 -0.30
CA ALA A 29 -12.20 -19.20 -1.14
C ALA A 29 -13.42 -18.42 -0.61
N LEU A 30 -14.44 -19.12 -0.09
CA LEU A 30 -15.61 -18.49 0.56
C LEU A 30 -15.20 -17.77 1.84
N PHE A 31 -14.33 -18.36 2.64
CA PHE A 31 -13.80 -17.73 3.84
C PHE A 31 -13.05 -16.44 3.50
N GLU A 32 -12.16 -16.47 2.51
CA GLU A 32 -11.45 -15.29 2.04
C GLU A 32 -12.40 -14.21 1.50
N LEU A 33 -13.45 -14.63 0.78
CA LEU A 33 -14.48 -13.71 0.30
C LEU A 33 -15.19 -12.99 1.45
N ILE A 34 -15.63 -13.74 2.47
CA ILE A 34 -16.31 -13.19 3.64
C ILE A 34 -15.38 -12.26 4.41
N HIS A 35 -14.15 -12.72 4.66
CA HIS A 35 -13.15 -11.94 5.38
C HIS A 35 -12.81 -10.64 4.66
N THR A 36 -12.61 -10.70 3.34
CA THR A 36 -12.29 -9.53 2.51
C THR A 36 -13.48 -8.57 2.40
N ALA A 37 -14.72 -9.11 2.29
CA ALA A 37 -15.92 -8.28 2.30
C ALA A 37 -16.09 -7.55 3.64
N ALA A 38 -15.77 -8.20 4.76
CA ALA A 38 -15.79 -7.58 6.09
C ALA A 38 -14.77 -6.45 6.23
N LEU A 39 -13.63 -6.53 5.53
CA LEU A 39 -12.61 -5.49 5.49
C LEU A 39 -12.89 -4.40 4.44
N GLY A 40 -13.91 -4.57 3.60
CA GLY A 40 -14.29 -3.59 2.56
C GLY A 40 -13.37 -3.56 1.34
N ALA A 41 -12.54 -4.60 1.12
CA ALA A 41 -11.64 -4.68 -0.02
C ALA A 41 -11.43 -6.13 -0.49
N ILE A 42 -11.18 -6.31 -1.78
CA ILE A 42 -10.86 -7.62 -2.37
C ILE A 42 -9.35 -7.85 -2.29
N SER A 43 -8.94 -8.90 -1.56
CA SER A 43 -7.53 -9.24 -1.38
C SER A 43 -6.92 -9.94 -2.61
N PRO A 44 -5.60 -9.88 -2.79
CA PRO A 44 -4.90 -10.68 -3.80
C PRO A 44 -5.13 -12.19 -3.61
N VAL A 45 -5.28 -12.64 -2.37
CA VAL A 45 -5.57 -14.05 -2.04
C VAL A 45 -6.90 -14.49 -2.61
N LEU A 46 -7.94 -13.65 -2.51
CA LEU A 46 -9.23 -13.93 -3.13
C LEU A 46 -9.13 -13.99 -4.65
N THR A 47 -8.32 -13.14 -5.26
CA THR A 47 -8.05 -13.16 -6.70
C THR A 47 -7.46 -14.52 -7.11
N VAL A 48 -6.43 -14.99 -6.40
CA VAL A 48 -5.81 -16.30 -6.67
C VAL A 48 -6.81 -17.43 -6.42
N ALA A 49 -7.51 -17.44 -5.30
CA ALA A 49 -8.50 -18.45 -4.99
C ALA A 49 -9.65 -18.49 -6.04
N GLY A 50 -10.07 -17.34 -6.53
CA GLY A 50 -11.05 -17.23 -7.62
C GLY A 50 -10.54 -17.82 -8.93
N ILE A 51 -9.30 -17.54 -9.32
CA ILE A 51 -8.65 -18.12 -10.48
C ILE A 51 -8.52 -19.63 -10.33
N GLU A 52 -8.09 -20.11 -9.16
CA GLU A 52 -7.98 -21.53 -8.84
C GLU A 52 -9.32 -22.26 -8.98
N MET A 53 -10.38 -21.71 -8.38
CA MET A 53 -11.71 -22.26 -8.49
C MET A 53 -12.20 -22.33 -9.94
N ALA A 54 -11.94 -21.30 -10.71
CA ALA A 54 -12.31 -21.25 -12.12
C ALA A 54 -11.56 -22.32 -12.94
N VAL A 55 -10.25 -22.42 -12.73
CA VAL A 55 -9.42 -23.45 -13.41
C VAL A 55 -9.89 -24.85 -13.05
N LEU A 56 -10.21 -25.11 -11.78
CA LEU A 56 -10.72 -26.40 -11.31
C LEU A 56 -12.10 -26.73 -11.86
N LEU A 57 -13.02 -25.77 -11.85
CA LEU A 57 -14.36 -25.93 -12.37
C LEU A 57 -14.32 -26.27 -13.85
N ILE A 58 -13.47 -25.60 -14.61
CA ILE A 58 -13.31 -25.84 -16.06
C ILE A 58 -12.63 -27.18 -16.32
N ALA A 59 -11.57 -27.48 -15.57
CA ALA A 59 -10.92 -28.80 -15.69
C ALA A 59 -11.92 -29.93 -15.43
N ARG A 60 -12.86 -29.74 -14.49
CA ARG A 60 -13.92 -30.71 -14.22
C ARG A 60 -15.00 -30.76 -15.32
N ILE A 61 -15.38 -29.62 -15.86
CA ILE A 61 -16.37 -29.54 -16.95
C ILE A 61 -15.77 -30.06 -18.28
N ALA A 62 -14.51 -29.75 -18.56
CA ALA A 62 -13.82 -30.15 -19.80
C ALA A 62 -13.38 -31.63 -19.80
N GLN A 63 -13.24 -32.21 -18.60
CA GLN A 63 -12.72 -33.56 -18.43
C GLN A 63 -13.65 -34.44 -17.60
N THR A 64 -14.37 -35.28 -18.29
CA THR A 64 -14.93 -36.45 -17.64
C THR A 64 -13.80 -37.39 -17.21
N GLY A 65 -13.14 -37.07 -16.08
CA GLY A 65 -12.36 -38.05 -15.32
C GLY A 65 -10.83 -37.97 -15.36
N HIS A 66 -10.18 -36.92 -15.77
CA HIS A 66 -8.71 -36.88 -15.80
C HIS A 66 -8.13 -35.53 -15.37
N GLN A 67 -7.35 -35.45 -14.40
CA GLN A 67 -5.96 -35.05 -14.17
C GLN A 67 -5.77 -33.86 -13.23
N PRO A 68 -5.30 -34.08 -12.03
CA PRO A 68 -5.10 -33.07 -11.00
C PRO A 68 -3.79 -32.25 -11.11
N TRP A 69 -2.92 -32.50 -12.08
CA TRP A 69 -1.66 -31.75 -12.22
C TRP A 69 -1.85 -30.25 -12.46
N TRP A 70 -3.02 -29.83 -12.97
CA TRP A 70 -3.39 -28.41 -13.10
C TRP A 70 -3.35 -27.65 -11.78
N MET A 71 -3.47 -28.35 -10.65
CA MET A 71 -3.35 -27.78 -9.35
C MET A 71 -1.92 -27.31 -8.99
N ALA A 72 -0.92 -27.73 -9.79
CA ALA A 72 0.44 -27.26 -9.61
C ALA A 72 0.57 -25.75 -9.87
N ILE A 73 -0.20 -25.21 -10.81
CA ILE A 73 -0.17 -23.76 -11.13
C ILE A 73 -0.69 -22.91 -9.95
N PRO A 74 -1.92 -23.15 -9.45
CA PRO A 74 -2.40 -22.42 -8.29
C PRO A 74 -1.54 -22.67 -7.03
N CYS A 75 -1.04 -23.91 -6.84
CA CYS A 75 -0.10 -24.19 -5.75
C CYS A 75 1.13 -23.27 -5.82
N ALA A 76 1.76 -23.16 -6.98
CA ALA A 76 2.89 -22.26 -7.19
C ALA A 76 2.50 -20.79 -6.96
N GLY A 77 1.33 -20.38 -7.44
CA GLY A 77 0.80 -19.04 -7.22
C GLY A 77 0.63 -18.70 -5.74
N CYS A 78 0.03 -19.60 -4.97
CA CYS A 78 -0.13 -19.43 -3.51
C CYS A 78 1.21 -19.38 -2.77
N ILE A 79 2.18 -20.20 -3.17
CA ILE A 79 3.54 -20.18 -2.59
C ILE A 79 4.21 -18.83 -2.88
N VAL A 80 4.16 -18.35 -4.10
CA VAL A 80 4.73 -17.04 -4.48
C VAL A 80 4.07 -15.92 -3.68
N LEU A 81 2.75 -15.90 -3.57
CA LEU A 81 2.04 -14.90 -2.76
C LEU A 81 2.39 -15.01 -1.28
N PHE A 82 2.51 -16.22 -0.74
CA PHE A 82 2.92 -16.42 0.65
C PHE A 82 4.27 -15.77 0.93
N PHE A 83 5.28 -16.00 0.09
CA PHE A 83 6.59 -15.36 0.25
C PHE A 83 6.54 -13.84 0.04
N TYR A 84 5.77 -13.38 -0.93
CA TYR A 84 5.60 -11.96 -1.20
C TYR A 84 4.96 -11.21 -0.03
N MET A 85 3.96 -11.81 0.62
CA MET A 85 3.21 -11.21 1.73
C MET A 85 3.78 -11.53 3.12
N ASN A 86 4.83 -12.35 3.21
CA ASN A 86 5.29 -12.97 4.46
C ASN A 86 5.61 -11.96 5.58
N ASN A 87 6.12 -10.80 5.25
CA ASN A 87 6.55 -9.82 6.26
C ASN A 87 5.40 -8.97 6.85
N TRP A 88 4.22 -8.96 6.22
CA TRP A 88 3.22 -7.94 6.51
C TRP A 88 1.77 -8.43 6.53
N ALA A 89 1.50 -9.64 6.07
CA ALA A 89 0.16 -10.17 6.07
C ALA A 89 -0.28 -10.58 7.49
N THR A 90 -1.56 -10.47 7.77
CA THR A 90 -2.13 -11.02 8.99
C THR A 90 -1.93 -12.55 9.03
N THR A 91 -1.84 -13.13 10.22
CA THR A 91 -1.70 -14.58 10.41
C THR A 91 -2.76 -15.35 9.63
N LEU A 92 -3.96 -14.80 9.53
CA LEU A 92 -5.10 -15.40 8.86
C LEU A 92 -4.86 -15.57 7.35
N TYR A 93 -4.34 -14.54 6.68
CA TYR A 93 -3.98 -14.62 5.25
C TYR A 93 -2.87 -15.62 5.01
N HIS A 94 -1.85 -15.66 5.87
CA HIS A 94 -0.78 -16.66 5.78
C HIS A 94 -1.31 -18.09 5.92
N VAL A 95 -2.21 -18.33 6.88
CA VAL A 95 -2.80 -19.65 7.08
C VAL A 95 -3.63 -20.06 5.87
N SER A 96 -4.46 -19.17 5.31
CA SER A 96 -5.28 -19.51 4.15
C SER A 96 -4.43 -19.82 2.91
N LEU A 97 -3.37 -19.04 2.66
CA LEU A 97 -2.42 -19.32 1.57
C LEU A 97 -1.73 -20.68 1.74
N LEU A 98 -1.27 -20.99 2.94
CA LEU A 98 -0.63 -22.30 3.24
C LEU A 98 -1.60 -23.46 3.08
N VAL A 99 -2.85 -23.31 3.55
CA VAL A 99 -3.90 -24.31 3.38
C VAL A 99 -4.18 -24.54 1.91
N THR A 100 -4.39 -23.48 1.13
CA THR A 100 -4.64 -23.58 -0.30
C THR A 100 -3.46 -24.21 -1.03
N ALA A 101 -2.22 -23.77 -0.77
CA ALA A 101 -1.02 -24.37 -1.35
C ALA A 101 -0.88 -25.86 -1.00
N GLY A 102 -1.17 -26.23 0.24
CA GLY A 102 -1.13 -27.63 0.70
C GLY A 102 -2.14 -28.50 -0.03
N ILE A 103 -3.40 -28.04 -0.16
CA ILE A 103 -4.46 -28.74 -0.88
C ILE A 103 -4.06 -28.94 -2.36
N CYS A 104 -3.61 -27.87 -3.02
CA CYS A 104 -3.21 -27.92 -4.42
C CYS A 104 -1.96 -28.80 -4.64
N GLY A 105 -0.99 -28.75 -3.72
CA GLY A 105 0.19 -29.58 -3.75
C GLY A 105 -0.11 -31.07 -3.61
N ILE A 106 -0.94 -31.45 -2.63
CA ILE A 106 -1.38 -32.84 -2.45
C ILE A 106 -2.10 -33.33 -3.71
N TRP A 107 -2.99 -32.52 -4.27
CA TRP A 107 -3.70 -32.86 -5.48
C TRP A 107 -2.76 -33.05 -6.68
N ALA A 108 -1.78 -32.15 -6.87
CA ALA A 108 -0.80 -32.26 -7.94
C ALA A 108 0.05 -33.54 -7.79
N ILE A 109 0.49 -33.88 -6.55
CA ILE A 109 1.25 -35.10 -6.30
C ILE A 109 0.41 -36.34 -6.63
N VAL A 110 -0.84 -36.41 -6.14
CA VAL A 110 -1.76 -37.51 -6.45
C VAL A 110 -1.93 -37.64 -7.95
N GLY A 111 -2.08 -36.55 -8.68
CA GLY A 111 -2.17 -36.53 -10.13
C GLY A 111 -0.94 -37.06 -10.84
N CYS A 112 0.23 -36.63 -10.42
CA CYS A 112 1.48 -37.14 -10.96
C CYS A 112 1.63 -38.66 -10.75
N VAL A 113 1.28 -39.16 -9.56
CA VAL A 113 1.32 -40.61 -9.26
C VAL A 113 0.37 -41.39 -10.16
N PHE A 114 -0.84 -40.86 -10.41
CA PHE A 114 -1.80 -41.50 -11.32
C PHE A 114 -1.33 -41.47 -12.78
N LEU A 115 -0.69 -40.38 -13.21
CA LEU A 115 -0.07 -40.26 -14.55
C LEU A 115 1.04 -41.28 -14.77
N LEU A 116 1.93 -41.44 -13.80
CA LEU A 116 3.03 -42.40 -13.85
C LEU A 116 2.54 -43.85 -13.89
N ARG A 117 1.38 -44.14 -13.31
CA ARG A 117 0.80 -45.49 -13.32
C ARG A 117 0.02 -45.85 -14.58
N LYS A 118 -0.36 -44.87 -15.40
CA LYS A 118 -1.06 -45.07 -16.67
C LYS A 118 -0.17 -44.58 -17.81
N LYS A 119 0.19 -45.45 -18.74
CA LYS A 119 1.08 -45.15 -19.89
C LYS A 119 0.52 -44.09 -20.87
N ASP A 120 -0.67 -43.52 -20.67
CA ASP A 120 -1.32 -42.54 -21.56
C ASP A 120 -1.11 -41.08 -21.05
N ALA A 121 0.11 -40.74 -20.70
CA ALA A 121 0.47 -39.45 -20.14
C ALA A 121 0.29 -38.21 -21.07
N LEU A 122 0.00 -38.42 -22.35
CA LEU A 122 -0.11 -37.35 -23.36
C LEU A 122 -1.53 -36.78 -23.55
N ALA A 123 -2.54 -37.29 -22.87
CA ALA A 123 -3.93 -36.79 -22.96
C ALA A 123 -4.22 -35.63 -21.97
N VAL A 124 -3.24 -34.86 -21.62
CA VAL A 124 -3.20 -34.03 -20.41
C VAL A 124 -3.66 -32.60 -20.64
N PHE A 125 -3.76 -32.13 -21.86
CA PHE A 125 -4.25 -30.78 -22.14
C PHE A 125 -5.78 -30.75 -22.27
N PRO A 126 -6.45 -29.72 -21.72
CA PRO A 126 -7.87 -29.57 -21.89
C PRO A 126 -8.20 -29.55 -23.39
N LYS A 127 -9.13 -30.38 -23.82
CA LYS A 127 -9.57 -30.43 -25.19
C LYS A 127 -10.15 -29.10 -25.74
N ARG A 128 -10.34 -28.14 -24.85
CA ARG A 128 -10.90 -26.81 -25.15
C ARG A 128 -10.18 -25.69 -24.34
N PRO A 129 -8.92 -25.38 -24.68
CA PRO A 129 -8.16 -24.32 -23.98
C PRO A 129 -8.86 -22.95 -24.05
N ALA A 130 -9.70 -22.71 -25.05
CA ALA A 130 -10.47 -21.48 -25.18
C ALA A 130 -11.43 -21.26 -24.02
N TYR A 131 -12.03 -22.31 -23.43
CA TYR A 131 -12.90 -22.15 -22.26
C TYR A 131 -12.12 -21.81 -20.99
N VAL A 132 -10.91 -22.35 -20.84
CA VAL A 132 -10.03 -22.01 -19.72
C VAL A 132 -9.67 -20.52 -19.79
N LEU A 133 -9.24 -20.07 -20.97
CA LEU A 133 -8.88 -18.67 -21.20
C LEU A 133 -10.09 -17.75 -20.98
N LEU A 134 -11.25 -18.10 -21.54
CA LEU A 134 -12.47 -17.30 -21.39
C LEU A 134 -12.87 -17.15 -19.90
N THR A 135 -12.77 -18.23 -19.12
CA THR A 135 -13.14 -18.17 -17.70
C THR A 135 -12.10 -17.39 -16.90
N LEU A 136 -10.82 -17.53 -17.19
CA LEU A 136 -9.78 -16.69 -16.59
C LEU A 136 -10.05 -15.20 -16.86
N VAL A 137 -10.39 -14.86 -18.10
CA VAL A 137 -10.74 -13.47 -18.49
C VAL A 137 -12.00 -13.00 -17.77
N LEU A 138 -13.04 -13.84 -17.69
CA LEU A 138 -14.29 -13.50 -16.96
C LEU A 138 -14.04 -13.34 -15.45
N CYS A 139 -13.29 -14.25 -14.83
CA CYS A 139 -12.93 -14.14 -13.42
C CYS A 139 -12.09 -12.89 -13.16
N TRP A 140 -11.12 -12.62 -14.01
CA TRP A 140 -10.32 -11.39 -13.96
C TRP A 140 -11.19 -10.13 -14.11
N GLY A 141 -12.10 -10.14 -15.07
CA GLY A 141 -13.06 -9.03 -15.28
C GLY A 141 -13.98 -8.82 -14.09
N LEU A 142 -14.48 -9.90 -13.46
CA LEU A 142 -15.31 -9.81 -12.26
C LEU A 142 -14.52 -9.29 -11.04
N ILE A 143 -13.28 -9.75 -10.86
CA ILE A 143 -12.43 -9.29 -9.76
C ILE A 143 -12.05 -7.82 -9.97
N TRP A 144 -11.64 -7.45 -11.18
CA TRP A 144 -11.34 -6.07 -11.52
C TRP A 144 -12.58 -5.18 -11.37
N GLY A 145 -13.73 -5.59 -11.92
CA GLY A 145 -14.99 -4.87 -11.80
C GLY A 145 -15.46 -4.76 -10.35
N GLY A 146 -15.27 -5.82 -9.54
CA GLY A 146 -15.56 -5.80 -8.10
C GLY A 146 -14.67 -4.82 -7.33
N ASN A 147 -13.37 -4.75 -7.64
CA ASN A 147 -12.48 -3.75 -7.06
C ASN A 147 -12.91 -2.32 -7.42
N VAL A 148 -13.21 -2.09 -8.70
CA VAL A 148 -13.73 -0.80 -9.19
C VAL A 148 -15.02 -0.40 -8.48
N TYR A 149 -15.94 -1.37 -8.35
CA TYR A 149 -17.22 -1.15 -7.66
C TYR A 149 -17.01 -0.85 -6.19
N ALA A 150 -16.19 -1.65 -5.50
CA ALA A 150 -15.89 -1.45 -4.09
C ALA A 150 -15.21 -0.10 -3.83
N ASP A 151 -14.31 0.32 -4.72
CA ASP A 151 -13.63 1.62 -4.62
C ASP A 151 -14.63 2.80 -4.76
N LYS A 152 -15.52 2.72 -5.76
CA LYS A 152 -16.53 3.75 -5.98
C LYS A 152 -17.63 3.84 -4.91
N HIS A 153 -17.90 2.72 -4.24
CA HIS A 153 -18.97 2.64 -3.21
C HIS A 153 -18.41 2.59 -1.79
N ARG A 154 -17.10 2.71 -1.65
CA ARG A 154 -16.50 2.94 -0.34
C ARG A 154 -16.98 4.31 0.14
N SER A 155 -17.65 4.34 1.28
CA SER A 155 -18.06 5.58 1.89
C SER A 155 -16.83 6.46 2.04
N GLY A 156 -16.79 7.55 1.31
CA GLY A 156 -15.84 8.54 1.59
C GLY A 156 -14.96 9.12 0.52
N SER A 157 -15.14 8.85 -0.75
CA SER A 157 -14.38 9.60 -1.77
C SER A 157 -15.14 10.85 -2.20
N ALA A 158 -14.81 12.00 -1.63
CA ALA A 158 -15.38 13.29 -2.02
C ALA A 158 -14.83 13.79 -3.39
N SER A 159 -13.76 13.21 -3.89
CA SER A 159 -13.14 13.55 -5.18
C SER A 159 -12.83 12.29 -5.97
N PRO A 160 -12.95 12.30 -7.30
CA PRO A 160 -12.62 11.15 -8.12
C PRO A 160 -11.13 10.80 -7.95
N THR A 161 -10.87 9.61 -7.43
CA THR A 161 -9.52 9.06 -7.38
C THR A 161 -9.12 8.58 -8.76
N LEU A 162 -8.00 9.05 -9.27
CA LEU A 162 -7.45 8.55 -10.52
C LEU A 162 -6.65 7.27 -10.28
N TRP A 163 -6.72 6.33 -11.22
CA TRP A 163 -6.00 5.05 -11.15
C TRP A 163 -4.69 5.05 -11.94
N ALA A 164 -4.41 6.12 -12.65
CA ALA A 164 -3.15 6.35 -13.34
C ALA A 164 -2.86 7.84 -13.36
N VAL A 165 -1.62 8.22 -13.16
CA VAL A 165 -1.16 9.60 -13.41
C VAL A 165 -1.25 9.85 -14.92
N PRO A 166 -1.83 10.96 -15.38
CA PRO A 166 -1.91 11.29 -16.79
C PRO A 166 -0.52 11.30 -17.47
N MET A 167 -0.39 10.68 -18.64
CA MET A 167 0.91 10.55 -19.33
C MET A 167 1.56 11.89 -19.68
N GLN A 168 0.78 12.95 -19.84
CA GLN A 168 1.29 14.30 -20.07
C GLN A 168 2.13 14.86 -18.91
N TRP A 169 2.04 14.24 -17.75
CA TRP A 169 2.74 14.63 -16.53
C TRP A 169 4.12 14.02 -16.40
N ASP A 170 4.58 13.26 -17.40
CA ASP A 170 5.89 12.60 -17.37
C ASP A 170 7.02 13.48 -17.89
N THR A 171 6.70 14.56 -18.63
CA THR A 171 7.70 15.46 -19.24
C THR A 171 7.31 16.93 -19.13
N MET A 172 8.29 17.80 -18.91
CA MET A 172 8.13 19.24 -18.85
C MET A 172 9.44 19.95 -19.23
N ASP A 173 9.34 21.10 -19.88
CA ASP A 173 10.52 21.92 -20.20
C ASP A 173 11.27 22.35 -18.93
N ALA A 174 12.57 22.17 -18.90
CA ALA A 174 13.39 22.45 -17.73
C ALA A 174 13.29 23.91 -17.24
N SER A 175 13.04 24.86 -18.16
CA SER A 175 12.87 26.29 -17.83
C SER A 175 11.58 26.61 -17.06
N ALA A 176 10.60 25.72 -17.13
CA ALA A 176 9.31 25.86 -16.43
C ALA A 176 9.24 25.05 -15.13
N GLN A 177 10.31 24.35 -14.78
CA GLN A 177 10.36 23.48 -13.59
C GLN A 177 10.83 24.25 -12.36
N GLY A 178 10.32 23.84 -11.19
CA GLY A 178 10.86 24.20 -9.89
C GLY A 178 12.28 23.67 -9.66
N THR A 179 12.90 24.06 -8.58
CA THR A 179 14.27 23.69 -8.23
C THR A 179 14.32 22.74 -7.04
N ILE A 180 15.41 21.98 -6.92
CA ILE A 180 15.69 21.16 -5.75
C ILE A 180 16.99 21.66 -5.13
N GLU A 181 16.92 22.10 -3.88
CA GLU A 181 18.07 22.39 -3.06
C GLU A 181 18.33 21.26 -2.08
N GLU A 182 19.57 21.08 -1.66
CA GLU A 182 19.94 20.21 -0.56
C GLU A 182 20.38 21.08 0.61
N ILE A 183 19.76 20.86 1.77
CA ILE A 183 20.13 21.54 3.01
C ILE A 183 20.81 20.55 3.95
N PHE A 184 21.73 21.07 4.75
CA PHE A 184 22.37 20.33 5.83
C PHE A 184 21.98 20.99 7.15
N TYR A 185 21.70 20.16 8.16
CA TYR A 185 21.32 20.61 9.49
C TYR A 185 21.94 19.71 10.56
N GLU A 186 22.26 20.33 11.68
CA GLU A 186 22.71 19.63 12.87
C GLU A 186 21.50 19.04 13.61
N THR A 187 21.61 17.80 14.02
CA THR A 187 20.59 17.10 14.80
C THR A 187 21.24 16.13 15.79
N ARG A 188 20.44 15.27 16.40
CA ARG A 188 20.90 14.23 17.32
C ARG A 188 20.39 12.86 16.88
N ALA A 189 21.14 11.83 17.24
CA ALA A 189 20.71 10.44 17.08
C ALA A 189 19.69 10.06 18.18
N TYR A 190 18.51 10.67 18.18
CA TYR A 190 17.48 10.59 19.23
C TYR A 190 17.04 9.14 19.56
N ALA A 191 17.10 8.25 18.60
CA ALA A 191 16.73 6.85 18.81
C ALA A 191 17.80 6.02 19.51
N THR A 192 19.01 6.54 19.72
CA THR A 192 20.17 5.78 20.22
C THR A 192 20.86 6.50 21.40
N ASP A 193 21.91 7.24 21.15
CA ASP A 193 22.81 7.80 22.14
C ASP A 193 22.80 9.35 22.19
N GLU A 194 21.92 9.97 21.45
CA GLU A 194 21.75 11.43 21.32
C GLU A 194 23.03 12.20 20.89
N ARG A 195 24.01 11.49 20.30
CA ARG A 195 25.18 12.15 19.73
C ARG A 195 24.78 13.12 18.65
N LYS A 196 25.54 14.20 18.50
CA LYS A 196 25.34 15.14 17.39
C LYS A 196 25.71 14.51 16.07
N VAL A 197 24.86 14.70 15.10
CA VAL A 197 25.04 14.26 13.71
C VAL A 197 24.62 15.36 12.76
N THR A 198 25.26 15.42 11.60
CA THR A 198 24.81 16.30 10.49
C THR A 198 24.02 15.46 9.52
N LYS A 199 22.79 15.88 9.21
CA LYS A 199 21.93 15.22 8.24
C LYS A 199 21.61 16.15 7.09
N SER A 200 21.11 15.62 5.97
CA SER A 200 20.62 16.43 4.86
C SER A 200 19.15 16.10 4.53
N ALA A 201 18.48 17.07 3.93
CA ALA A 201 17.17 16.92 3.32
C ALA A 201 17.15 17.64 1.98
N LEU A 202 16.35 17.13 1.03
CA LEU A 202 16.06 17.87 -0.19
C LEU A 202 14.86 18.79 0.04
N VAL A 203 14.92 19.97 -0.55
CA VAL A 203 13.84 20.95 -0.55
C VAL A 203 13.50 21.29 -2.00
N TYR A 204 12.30 20.95 -2.42
CA TYR A 204 11.74 21.39 -3.69
C TYR A 204 11.09 22.75 -3.50
N LEU A 205 11.44 23.68 -4.37
CA LEU A 205 10.85 25.00 -4.48
C LEU A 205 10.09 25.09 -5.81
N PRO A 206 8.83 25.55 -5.82
CA PRO A 206 8.03 25.63 -7.03
C PRO A 206 8.63 26.62 -8.04
N ALA A 207 8.29 26.47 -9.32
CA ALA A 207 8.70 27.41 -10.35
C ALA A 207 8.25 28.84 -9.98
N GLY A 208 9.18 29.79 -10.06
CA GLY A 208 8.89 31.17 -9.68
C GLY A 208 8.77 31.40 -8.17
N TYR A 209 9.39 30.54 -7.35
CA TYR A 209 9.46 30.73 -5.89
C TYR A 209 9.92 32.17 -5.57
N ASP A 210 9.18 32.84 -4.70
CA ASP A 210 9.39 34.19 -4.25
C ASP A 210 9.42 34.25 -2.71
N PRO A 211 10.55 34.58 -2.08
CA PRO A 211 10.66 34.61 -0.62
C PRO A 211 9.81 35.71 0.05
N SER A 212 9.17 36.58 -0.69
CA SER A 212 8.21 37.55 -0.16
C SER A 212 6.79 37.00 -0.02
N LYS A 213 6.51 35.80 -0.53
CA LYS A 213 5.24 35.11 -0.45
C LYS A 213 5.29 34.04 0.63
N GLN A 214 4.12 33.50 0.99
CA GLN A 214 4.00 32.37 1.90
C GLN A 214 3.55 31.12 1.12
N TYR A 215 4.11 29.96 1.48
CA TYR A 215 3.84 28.69 0.83
C TYR A 215 3.40 27.64 1.83
N ASN A 216 2.45 26.82 1.44
CA ASN A 216 2.18 25.55 2.11
C ASN A 216 3.43 24.66 2.03
N ILE A 217 3.60 23.76 3.02
CA ILE A 217 4.77 22.89 3.07
C ILE A 217 4.37 21.44 3.34
N LEU A 218 4.95 20.51 2.57
CA LEU A 218 4.81 19.08 2.70
C LEU A 218 6.15 18.44 3.10
N TYR A 219 6.20 17.77 4.24
CA TYR A 219 7.29 16.86 4.60
C TYR A 219 6.94 15.45 4.09
N LEU A 220 7.76 14.89 3.20
CA LEU A 220 7.48 13.66 2.46
C LEU A 220 8.57 12.61 2.71
N LEU A 221 8.26 11.59 3.51
CA LEU A 221 9.22 10.64 4.03
C LEU A 221 9.28 9.35 3.21
N HIS A 222 10.48 8.82 3.05
CA HIS A 222 10.77 7.56 2.35
C HIS A 222 10.44 6.30 3.15
N GLY A 223 10.68 5.12 2.58
CA GLY A 223 10.51 3.80 3.18
C GLY A 223 11.79 3.15 3.69
N THR A 224 11.69 1.89 4.07
CA THR A 224 12.83 1.09 4.52
C THR A 224 13.85 0.90 3.39
N GLY A 225 15.11 1.21 3.66
CA GLY A 225 16.22 1.02 2.73
C GLY A 225 16.41 2.16 1.72
N ASP A 226 15.52 3.14 1.71
CA ASP A 226 15.59 4.34 0.90
C ASP A 226 16.29 5.47 1.69
N ASP A 227 16.33 6.68 1.11
CA ASP A 227 16.96 7.86 1.69
C ASP A 227 16.22 9.16 1.32
N GLN A 228 16.75 10.33 1.71
CA GLN A 228 16.19 11.64 1.38
C GLN A 228 16.12 11.92 -0.13
N TYR A 229 16.87 11.20 -0.96
CA TYR A 229 16.89 11.37 -2.42
C TYR A 229 15.76 10.63 -3.12
N TYR A 230 15.14 9.66 -2.44
CA TYR A 230 14.25 8.66 -3.04
C TYR A 230 13.08 9.29 -3.82
N TRP A 231 12.38 10.25 -3.23
CA TRP A 231 11.20 10.85 -3.84
C TRP A 231 11.51 11.75 -5.02
N LEU A 232 12.55 12.59 -4.92
CA LEU A 232 12.75 13.70 -5.86
C LEU A 232 13.93 13.49 -6.82
N ARG A 233 15.01 12.82 -6.40
CA ARG A 233 16.19 12.57 -7.25
C ARG A 233 16.21 11.17 -7.84
N THR A 234 15.95 10.15 -7.03
CA THR A 234 15.91 8.76 -7.50
C THR A 234 14.68 8.50 -8.38
N ASN A 235 13.56 9.16 -8.08
CA ASN A 235 12.32 9.08 -8.85
C ASN A 235 11.89 10.47 -9.36
N PRO A 236 12.57 11.03 -10.36
CA PRO A 236 12.39 12.42 -10.82
C PRO A 236 10.99 12.70 -11.40
N ALA A 237 10.24 11.67 -11.80
CA ALA A 237 8.86 11.82 -12.24
C ALA A 237 7.97 12.48 -11.18
N ASN A 238 8.27 12.31 -9.87
CA ASN A 238 7.52 12.97 -8.81
C ASN A 238 7.70 14.49 -8.82
N LYS A 239 8.93 14.95 -9.09
CA LYS A 239 9.20 16.38 -9.25
C LYS A 239 8.47 16.96 -10.47
N ILE A 240 8.55 16.27 -11.61
CA ILE A 240 7.87 16.71 -12.84
C ILE A 240 6.36 16.77 -12.62
N MET A 241 5.79 15.82 -11.92
CA MET A 241 4.37 15.81 -11.55
C MET A 241 4.00 17.02 -10.69
N LEU A 242 4.80 17.37 -9.67
CA LEU A 242 4.60 18.59 -8.87
C LEU A 242 4.59 19.83 -9.76
N ASP A 243 5.60 19.96 -10.61
CA ASP A 243 5.72 21.10 -11.53
C ASP A 243 4.51 21.22 -12.47
N GLN A 244 4.02 20.10 -12.99
CA GLN A 244 2.87 20.05 -13.90
C GLN A 244 1.56 20.41 -13.18
N LEU A 245 1.32 19.85 -12.00
CA LEU A 245 0.13 20.15 -11.20
C LEU A 245 0.06 21.64 -10.85
N ILE A 246 1.17 22.24 -10.46
CA ILE A 246 1.27 23.66 -10.16
C ILE A 246 1.07 24.50 -11.43
N ALA A 247 1.72 24.16 -12.54
CA ALA A 247 1.60 24.87 -13.80
C ALA A 247 0.18 24.82 -14.40
N ALA A 248 -0.53 23.71 -14.18
CA ALA A 248 -1.94 23.57 -14.59
C ALA A 248 -2.92 24.28 -13.65
N GLY A 249 -2.46 24.76 -12.49
CA GLY A 249 -3.33 25.33 -11.46
C GLY A 249 -4.23 24.31 -10.78
N GLU A 250 -3.86 23.02 -10.81
CA GLU A 250 -4.60 21.95 -10.13
C GLU A 250 -4.27 21.88 -8.64
N ILE A 251 -3.08 22.39 -8.25
CA ILE A 251 -2.67 22.59 -6.87
C ILE A 251 -2.03 23.95 -6.68
N GLU A 252 -2.07 24.49 -5.47
CA GLU A 252 -1.33 25.69 -5.12
C GLU A 252 0.18 25.41 -5.11
N PRO A 253 1.03 26.40 -5.45
CA PRO A 253 2.47 26.29 -5.29
C PRO A 253 2.82 25.96 -3.83
N LEU A 254 3.62 24.89 -3.61
CA LEU A 254 4.02 24.46 -2.28
C LEU A 254 5.51 24.09 -2.24
N ILE A 255 6.05 24.10 -1.03
CA ILE A 255 7.40 23.59 -0.73
C ILE A 255 7.28 22.11 -0.38
N VAL A 256 8.17 21.24 -0.91
CA VAL A 256 8.23 19.84 -0.50
C VAL A 256 9.61 19.52 0.06
N VAL A 257 9.64 18.97 1.27
CA VAL A 257 10.86 18.56 1.97
C VAL A 257 10.93 17.06 2.04
N THR A 258 12.02 16.45 1.58
CA THR A 258 12.23 15.02 1.70
C THR A 258 13.39 14.74 2.65
N PRO A 259 13.11 14.46 3.93
CA PRO A 259 14.12 14.11 4.93
C PRO A 259 14.40 12.60 4.94
N THR A 260 15.29 12.16 5.84
CA THR A 260 15.48 10.75 6.18
C THR A 260 15.41 10.54 7.69
N PHE A 261 14.83 9.40 8.11
CA PHE A 261 14.87 8.99 9.51
C PHE A 261 16.17 8.26 9.88
N TYR A 262 17.01 7.92 8.92
CA TYR A 262 18.31 7.30 9.19
C TYR A 262 19.30 8.34 9.70
N CYS A 263 20.08 7.96 10.72
CA CYS A 263 21.18 8.77 11.22
C CYS A 263 22.49 8.47 10.49
N GLU A 264 22.74 7.20 10.20
CA GLU A 264 23.95 6.69 9.55
C GLU A 264 23.63 5.38 8.85
N ASP A 265 24.53 4.88 8.01
CA ASP A 265 24.32 3.66 7.23
C ASP A 265 24.20 2.39 8.09
N ASP A 266 24.81 2.37 9.26
CA ASP A 266 24.77 1.25 10.22
C ASP A 266 23.42 1.10 10.95
N CYS A 267 22.56 2.12 10.92
CA CYS A 267 21.23 2.07 11.52
C CYS A 267 20.19 1.24 10.73
N LYS A 268 20.56 0.71 9.58
CA LYS A 268 19.65 -0.02 8.67
C LYS A 268 19.46 -1.50 9.02
N GLU A 269 20.19 -2.04 10.00
CA GLU A 269 20.44 -3.49 10.14
C GLU A 269 19.33 -4.31 10.82
N SER A 270 18.42 -3.76 11.58
CA SER A 270 17.36 -4.57 12.23
C SER A 270 15.99 -3.89 12.25
N THR A 271 14.94 -4.71 12.25
CA THR A 271 13.56 -4.22 12.37
C THR A 271 13.36 -3.42 13.65
N GLN A 272 13.96 -3.84 14.77
CA GLN A 272 13.84 -3.16 16.05
C GLN A 272 14.56 -1.80 16.06
N ALA A 273 15.76 -1.72 15.47
CA ALA A 273 16.46 -0.46 15.30
C ALA A 273 15.66 0.51 14.41
N LEU A 274 15.12 -0.01 13.32
CA LEU A 274 14.27 0.74 12.40
C LEU A 274 13.00 1.28 13.07
N GLU A 275 12.36 0.52 13.95
CA GLU A 275 11.22 0.97 14.73
C GLU A 275 11.59 2.12 15.66
N LYS A 276 12.70 2.01 16.38
CA LYS A 276 13.18 3.09 17.25
C LYS A 276 13.46 4.37 16.46
N LEU A 277 14.14 4.27 15.31
CA LEU A 277 14.44 5.42 14.46
C LEU A 277 13.16 6.14 14.01
N THR A 278 12.20 5.37 13.51
CA THR A 278 10.95 5.95 12.98
C THR A 278 10.03 6.48 14.08
N TYR A 279 10.05 5.90 15.28
CA TYR A 279 9.22 6.36 16.38
C TYR A 279 9.79 7.59 17.09
N ALA A 280 11.11 7.74 17.09
CA ALA A 280 11.78 8.92 17.64
C ALA A 280 11.88 10.09 16.65
N PHE A 281 11.49 9.92 15.39
CA PHE A 281 11.68 10.93 14.35
C PHE A 281 10.98 12.27 14.65
N GLN A 282 9.91 12.27 15.44
CA GLN A 282 9.25 13.49 15.87
C GLN A 282 10.18 14.45 16.63
N GLU A 283 11.14 13.94 17.40
CA GLU A 283 12.07 14.75 18.17
C GLU A 283 12.96 15.57 17.21
N GLU A 284 13.53 14.90 16.22
CA GLU A 284 14.30 15.54 15.17
C GLU A 284 13.45 16.50 14.32
N LEU A 285 12.26 16.06 13.93
CA LEU A 285 11.35 16.86 13.11
C LEU A 285 11.03 18.20 13.77
N ARG A 286 10.64 18.17 15.06
CA ARG A 286 10.22 19.35 15.83
C ARG A 286 11.38 20.26 16.19
N SER A 287 12.50 19.68 16.62
CA SER A 287 13.58 20.41 17.27
C SER A 287 14.65 20.91 16.31
N ASP A 288 14.86 20.20 15.19
CA ASP A 288 16.02 20.44 14.32
C ASP A 288 15.62 20.68 12.87
N LEU A 289 14.86 19.74 12.23
CA LEU A 289 14.56 19.82 10.82
C LEU A 289 13.62 20.98 10.46
N MET A 290 12.47 21.10 11.14
CA MET A 290 11.51 22.18 10.87
C MET A 290 12.13 23.56 11.12
N PRO A 291 12.83 23.83 12.23
CA PRO A 291 13.55 25.09 12.42
C PRO A 291 14.58 25.37 11.30
N ALA A 292 15.35 24.37 10.89
CA ALA A 292 16.37 24.55 9.84
C ALA A 292 15.74 24.86 8.46
N VAL A 293 14.62 24.24 8.14
CA VAL A 293 13.92 24.46 6.86
C VAL A 293 13.15 25.80 6.89
N GLU A 294 12.27 25.97 7.85
CA GLU A 294 11.29 27.07 7.84
C GLU A 294 11.87 28.41 8.32
N SER A 295 13.11 28.43 8.83
CA SER A 295 13.89 29.67 8.96
C SER A 295 14.53 30.12 7.65
N LYS A 296 14.71 29.22 6.68
CA LYS A 296 15.37 29.51 5.40
C LYS A 296 14.38 29.80 4.28
N TYR A 297 13.22 29.14 4.29
CA TYR A 297 12.24 29.25 3.22
C TYR A 297 10.93 29.85 3.70
N ALA A 298 10.28 30.62 2.83
CA ALA A 298 9.07 31.36 3.16
C ALA A 298 7.84 30.43 3.24
N THR A 299 7.48 30.04 4.44
CA THR A 299 6.27 29.28 4.75
C THR A 299 5.23 30.17 5.44
N TYR A 300 4.08 29.60 5.82
CA TYR A 300 3.10 30.30 6.66
C TYR A 300 3.55 30.46 8.11
N ALA A 301 4.61 29.78 8.54
CA ALA A 301 5.21 30.03 9.86
C ALA A 301 5.94 31.38 9.87
N LEU A 302 5.40 32.34 10.58
CA LEU A 302 6.02 33.67 10.71
C LEU A 302 7.31 33.65 11.52
N THR A 303 7.44 32.69 12.41
CA THR A 303 8.66 32.41 13.18
C THR A 303 8.95 30.91 13.13
N ALA A 304 10.23 30.53 13.02
CA ALA A 304 10.63 29.12 12.96
C ALA A 304 10.80 28.55 14.38
N ASP A 305 9.76 28.66 15.18
CA ASP A 305 9.67 28.18 16.57
C ASP A 305 8.30 27.53 16.85
N ALA A 306 8.13 27.01 18.07
CA ALA A 306 6.92 26.31 18.46
C ALA A 306 5.64 27.12 18.21
N ALA A 307 5.64 28.41 18.53
CA ALA A 307 4.47 29.26 18.37
C ALA A 307 4.12 29.51 16.88
N GLY A 308 5.13 29.74 16.04
CA GLY A 308 4.94 29.89 14.61
C GLY A 308 4.48 28.60 13.94
N PHE A 309 5.01 27.45 14.36
CA PHE A 309 4.61 26.14 13.83
C PHE A 309 3.18 25.77 14.20
N GLU A 310 2.78 26.00 15.45
CA GLU A 310 1.42 25.80 15.90
C GLU A 310 0.43 26.71 15.17
N ALA A 311 0.72 27.98 15.07
CA ALA A 311 -0.13 28.97 14.38
C ALA A 311 -0.33 28.66 12.89
N SER A 312 0.65 28.03 12.25
CA SER A 312 0.62 27.69 10.81
C SER A 312 0.33 26.20 10.52
N ARG A 313 -0.12 25.43 11.51
CA ARG A 313 -0.30 23.97 11.36
C ARG A 313 -1.20 23.54 10.21
N HIS A 314 -2.19 24.35 9.88
CA HIS A 314 -3.14 24.09 8.76
C HIS A 314 -2.52 24.23 7.37
N HIS A 315 -1.34 24.82 7.30
CA HIS A 315 -0.54 24.98 6.08
C HIS A 315 0.64 23.97 6.00
N ARG A 316 0.59 22.93 6.84
CA ARG A 316 1.66 21.94 6.93
C ARG A 316 1.11 20.53 6.85
N ALA A 317 1.67 19.76 5.90
CA ALA A 317 1.36 18.36 5.70
C ALA A 317 2.58 17.48 6.00
N PHE A 318 2.32 16.27 6.48
CA PHE A 318 3.31 15.20 6.58
C PHE A 318 2.77 13.95 5.88
N ALA A 319 3.58 13.38 4.99
CA ALA A 319 3.23 12.14 4.32
C ALA A 319 4.43 11.21 4.20
N GLY A 320 4.17 9.93 4.00
CA GLY A 320 5.24 8.98 3.76
C GLY A 320 4.77 7.66 3.18
N LEU A 321 5.73 6.94 2.57
CA LEU A 321 5.50 5.61 2.02
C LEU A 321 6.04 4.52 2.93
N SER A 322 5.37 3.35 2.97
CA SER A 322 5.85 2.17 3.70
C SER A 322 6.21 2.50 5.16
N ARG A 323 7.47 2.46 5.52
CA ARG A 323 7.96 2.86 6.84
C ARG A 323 7.69 4.35 7.14
N GLY A 324 7.75 5.21 6.12
CA GLY A 324 7.35 6.61 6.24
C GLY A 324 5.86 6.78 6.60
N ALA A 325 4.98 5.92 6.06
CA ALA A 325 3.57 5.89 6.47
C ALA A 325 3.40 5.47 7.95
N VAL A 326 4.19 4.50 8.42
CA VAL A 326 4.23 4.15 9.84
C VAL A 326 4.67 5.34 10.69
N THR A 327 5.68 6.10 10.22
CA THR A 327 6.16 7.32 10.88
C THR A 327 5.08 8.39 10.91
N THR A 328 4.30 8.55 9.83
CA THR A 328 3.16 9.49 9.79
C THR A 328 2.22 9.24 10.96
N TYR A 329 1.79 8.01 11.18
CA TYR A 329 0.91 7.68 12.29
C TYR A 329 1.62 7.74 13.64
N ARG A 330 2.70 6.98 13.76
CA ARG A 330 3.30 6.64 15.05
C ARG A 330 4.12 7.79 15.65
N SER A 331 4.76 8.57 14.80
CA SER A 331 5.63 9.67 15.21
C SER A 331 4.91 11.01 15.07
N VAL A 332 4.41 11.34 13.90
CA VAL A 332 3.92 12.69 13.62
C VAL A 332 2.51 12.93 14.14
N MET A 333 1.54 12.08 13.83
CA MET A 333 0.18 12.23 14.40
C MET A 333 0.17 12.06 15.92
N CYS A 334 1.01 11.17 16.47
CA CYS A 334 1.07 10.91 17.91
C CYS A 334 2.02 11.84 18.68
N GLY A 335 2.84 12.64 18.01
CA GLY A 335 3.87 13.44 18.69
C GLY A 335 4.07 14.84 18.15
N ALA A 336 3.35 15.26 17.10
CA ALA A 336 3.46 16.59 16.50
C ALA A 336 2.13 17.07 15.91
N LEU A 337 0.99 16.65 16.46
CA LEU A 337 -0.34 17.06 15.98
C LEU A 337 -0.59 18.56 16.17
N ASP A 338 0.09 19.19 17.09
CA ASP A 338 0.13 20.63 17.28
C ASP A 338 0.85 21.40 16.14
N TYR A 339 1.69 20.72 15.35
CA TYR A 339 2.43 21.32 14.23
C TYR A 339 1.89 20.95 12.86
N PHE A 340 1.08 19.90 12.77
CA PHE A 340 0.54 19.37 11.51
C PHE A 340 -0.97 19.17 11.58
N ALA A 341 -1.66 19.44 10.47
CA ALA A 341 -3.09 19.20 10.37
C ALA A 341 -3.45 18.24 9.21
N VAL A 342 -2.53 18.00 8.27
CA VAL A 342 -2.76 17.22 7.06
C VAL A 342 -1.76 16.06 6.98
N PHE A 343 -2.28 14.85 6.73
CA PHE A 343 -1.49 13.61 6.80
C PHE A 343 -1.71 12.72 5.58
N GLY A 344 -0.63 12.06 5.12
CA GLY A 344 -0.66 11.07 4.07
C GLY A 344 0.07 9.78 4.45
N ALA A 345 -0.57 8.63 4.30
CA ALA A 345 -0.01 7.33 4.63
C ALA A 345 -0.14 6.36 3.45
N PHE A 346 0.98 6.11 2.75
CA PHE A 346 1.00 5.30 1.54
C PHE A 346 1.61 3.92 1.83
N SER A 347 0.83 2.86 1.70
CA SER A 347 1.28 1.47 1.85
C SER A 347 1.92 1.14 3.21
N GLY A 348 1.35 1.63 4.31
CA GLY A 348 1.86 1.33 5.65
C GLY A 348 0.92 1.83 6.75
N ALA A 349 0.93 1.13 7.88
CA ALA A 349 0.18 1.51 9.08
C ALA A 349 0.97 1.11 10.34
N ARG A 350 0.69 0.01 11.00
CA ARG A 350 1.35 -0.47 12.23
C ARG A 350 1.17 0.42 13.46
N ILE A 351 -0.05 0.85 13.65
CA ILE A 351 -0.43 1.54 14.89
C ILE A 351 -1.53 0.74 15.60
N SER A 352 -1.39 0.51 16.90
CA SER A 352 -2.51 0.00 17.66
C SER A 352 -3.48 1.13 18.00
N ALA A 353 -4.79 0.83 18.02
CA ALA A 353 -5.82 1.77 18.39
C ALA A 353 -5.58 2.39 19.77
N ASP A 354 -5.22 1.56 20.76
CA ASP A 354 -4.95 2.02 22.13
C ASP A 354 -3.79 3.02 22.18
N TYR A 355 -2.70 2.73 21.45
CA TYR A 355 -1.56 3.65 21.40
C TYR A 355 -1.94 4.97 20.74
N TYR A 356 -2.62 4.92 19.63
CA TYR A 356 -3.09 6.10 18.91
C TYR A 356 -3.96 6.96 19.82
N GLN A 357 -4.97 6.37 20.45
CA GLN A 357 -5.89 7.08 21.34
C GLN A 357 -5.15 7.73 22.52
N ALA A 358 -4.26 7.00 23.17
CA ALA A 358 -3.50 7.53 24.31
C ALA A 358 -2.61 8.73 23.95
N HIS A 359 -2.16 8.83 22.70
CA HIS A 359 -1.23 9.89 22.26
C HIS A 359 -1.90 11.03 21.49
N THR A 360 -3.08 10.82 20.92
CA THR A 360 -3.76 11.85 20.13
C THR A 360 -4.98 12.47 20.81
N GLN A 361 -5.54 11.80 21.82
CA GLN A 361 -6.73 12.25 22.56
C GLN A 361 -6.40 12.60 24.02
N ASN A 362 -5.16 12.98 24.28
CA ASN A 362 -4.67 13.44 25.59
C ASN A 362 -4.78 14.97 25.71
N ASP A 363 -4.43 15.50 26.86
CA ASP A 363 -4.48 16.95 27.15
C ASP A 363 -3.58 17.78 26.22
N ALA A 364 -2.54 17.17 25.63
CA ALA A 364 -1.62 17.87 24.73
C ALA A 364 -2.17 18.00 23.30
N PHE A 365 -2.95 17.03 22.83
CA PHE A 365 -3.36 16.96 21.42
C PHE A 365 -4.88 16.85 21.19
N GLY A 366 -5.67 16.62 22.23
CA GLY A 366 -7.10 16.38 22.11
C GLY A 366 -7.91 17.52 21.46
N GLU A 367 -7.46 18.75 21.61
CA GLU A 367 -8.14 19.94 21.07
C GLU A 367 -7.74 20.27 19.62
N TYR A 368 -6.68 19.67 19.08
CA TYR A 368 -6.26 19.94 17.70
C TYR A 368 -7.09 19.15 16.70
N SER A 369 -7.59 19.83 15.66
CA SER A 369 -8.29 19.19 14.54
C SER A 369 -7.36 18.35 13.67
N ILE A 370 -7.91 17.42 12.92
CA ILE A 370 -7.24 16.78 11.78
C ILE A 370 -7.97 17.26 10.54
N ASP A 371 -7.30 18.06 9.70
CA ASP A 371 -7.93 18.64 8.53
C ASP A 371 -8.13 17.58 7.45
N TYR A 372 -7.11 16.75 7.22
CA TYR A 372 -7.22 15.64 6.28
C TYR A 372 -6.25 14.49 6.59
N LEU A 373 -6.73 13.28 6.47
CA LEU A 373 -5.95 12.05 6.47
C LEU A 373 -6.19 11.26 5.19
N TYR A 374 -5.18 11.22 4.32
CA TYR A 374 -5.22 10.43 3.11
C TYR A 374 -4.46 9.13 3.28
N ILE A 375 -5.10 8.03 2.96
CA ILE A 375 -4.53 6.68 3.05
C ILE A 375 -4.63 6.06 1.67
N ALA A 376 -3.54 5.48 1.16
CA ALA A 376 -3.54 4.83 -0.13
C ALA A 376 -2.67 3.57 -0.15
N THR A 377 -3.09 2.58 -0.93
CA THR A 377 -2.32 1.35 -1.14
C THR A 377 -2.76 0.66 -2.42
N GLY A 378 -1.98 -0.31 -2.89
CA GLY A 378 -2.36 -1.17 -4.01
C GLY A 378 -3.14 -2.40 -3.55
N ASN A 379 -3.99 -2.97 -4.41
CA ASN A 379 -4.70 -4.20 -4.07
C ASN A 379 -3.82 -5.46 -4.07
N PHE A 380 -2.62 -5.39 -4.66
CA PHE A 380 -1.57 -6.40 -4.57
C PHE A 380 -0.44 -5.99 -3.61
N ASP A 381 -0.65 -4.97 -2.81
CA ASP A 381 0.31 -4.53 -1.81
C ASP A 381 0.18 -5.37 -0.53
N PHE A 382 1.29 -5.87 -0.02
CA PHE A 382 1.30 -6.68 1.21
C PHE A 382 0.89 -5.86 2.46
N ALA A 383 0.95 -4.53 2.40
CA ALA A 383 0.53 -3.66 3.49
C ALA A 383 -1.00 -3.53 3.59
N LEU A 384 -1.74 -3.86 2.52
CA LEU A 384 -3.19 -3.66 2.44
C LEU A 384 -3.98 -4.28 3.61
N PRO A 385 -3.76 -5.55 4.01
CA PRO A 385 -4.57 -6.14 5.07
C PRO A 385 -4.45 -5.40 6.40
N GLN A 386 -3.23 -5.06 6.80
CA GLN A 386 -2.98 -4.33 8.04
C GLN A 386 -3.53 -2.90 7.96
N GLN A 387 -3.31 -2.23 6.84
CA GLN A 387 -3.77 -0.85 6.64
C GLN A 387 -5.30 -0.72 6.70
N LEU A 388 -6.03 -1.72 6.16
CA LEU A 388 -7.49 -1.78 6.28
C LEU A 388 -7.95 -1.96 7.72
N MET A 389 -7.32 -2.86 8.46
CA MET A 389 -7.66 -3.11 9.86
C MET A 389 -7.42 -1.87 10.72
N ASP A 390 -6.26 -1.24 10.53
CA ASP A 390 -5.89 -0.05 11.30
C ASP A 390 -6.79 1.14 10.95
N TYR A 391 -7.16 1.31 9.68
CA TYR A 391 -8.10 2.35 9.26
C TYR A 391 -9.48 2.18 9.91
N GLN A 392 -10.03 0.97 9.89
CA GLN A 392 -11.31 0.69 10.54
C GLN A 392 -11.25 0.91 12.06
N ALA A 393 -10.17 0.46 12.69
CA ALA A 393 -9.96 0.67 14.12
C ALA A 393 -9.84 2.17 14.45
N MET A 394 -9.13 2.95 13.65
CA MET A 394 -9.01 4.39 13.83
C MET A 394 -10.36 5.12 13.69
N LEU A 395 -11.15 4.80 12.66
CA LEU A 395 -12.49 5.41 12.51
C LEU A 395 -13.42 5.12 13.68
N ALA A 396 -13.23 3.99 14.37
CA ALA A 396 -14.03 3.63 15.52
C ALA A 396 -13.70 4.44 16.79
N ILE A 397 -12.48 4.97 16.88
CA ILE A 397 -11.96 5.61 18.10
C ILE A 397 -11.60 7.10 17.93
N GLU A 398 -11.47 7.59 16.68
CA GLU A 398 -11.05 8.96 16.39
C GLU A 398 -12.24 9.81 15.91
N PRO A 399 -12.90 10.55 16.80
CA PRO A 399 -14.10 11.32 16.48
C PRO A 399 -13.84 12.50 15.54
N ARG A 400 -12.58 12.92 15.35
CA ARG A 400 -12.20 14.01 14.44
C ARG A 400 -12.10 13.55 12.99
N LEU A 401 -12.16 12.22 12.73
CA LEU A 401 -12.12 11.64 11.38
C LEU A 401 -13.53 11.21 10.94
N THR A 402 -13.95 11.72 9.81
CA THR A 402 -15.19 11.32 9.14
C THR A 402 -14.85 10.78 7.75
N ALA A 403 -15.14 9.50 7.54
CA ALA A 403 -14.89 8.86 6.25
C ALA A 403 -15.65 9.61 5.14
N GLY A 404 -14.91 10.09 4.14
CA GLY A 404 -15.39 10.82 3.00
C GLY A 404 -15.52 12.32 3.13
N GLU A 405 -15.29 12.82 4.30
CA GLU A 405 -15.16 14.25 4.53
C GLU A 405 -13.67 14.61 4.65
N ASN A 406 -13.04 14.20 5.75
CA ASN A 406 -11.64 14.52 6.02
C ASN A 406 -10.73 13.29 6.15
N THR A 407 -11.21 12.12 5.76
CA THR A 407 -10.34 10.95 5.58
C THR A 407 -10.80 10.09 4.41
N THR A 408 -9.84 9.63 3.62
CA THR A 408 -10.05 8.78 2.45
C THR A 408 -9.07 7.60 2.48
N LEU A 409 -9.56 6.40 2.16
CA LEU A 409 -8.73 5.23 1.89
C LEU A 409 -8.91 4.82 0.43
N ASP A 410 -7.86 5.00 -0.38
CA ASP A 410 -7.82 4.59 -1.78
C ASP A 410 -7.08 3.25 -1.93
N ILE A 411 -7.68 2.32 -2.67
CA ILE A 411 -7.04 1.05 -3.03
C ILE A 411 -6.94 0.97 -4.55
N PHE A 412 -5.72 1.10 -5.04
CA PHE A 412 -5.46 1.14 -6.48
C PHE A 412 -5.43 -0.26 -7.08
N PRO A 413 -6.20 -0.52 -8.14
CA PRO A 413 -6.22 -1.81 -8.80
C PRO A 413 -4.88 -2.10 -9.49
N MET A 414 -4.45 -3.36 -9.44
CA MET A 414 -3.22 -3.85 -10.09
C MET A 414 -1.93 -3.19 -9.61
N ARG A 415 -1.94 -2.56 -8.43
CA ARG A 415 -0.77 -1.95 -7.84
C ARG A 415 -0.23 -2.79 -6.68
N TYR A 416 1.08 -2.82 -6.55
CA TYR A 416 1.82 -3.52 -5.51
C TYR A 416 2.74 -2.55 -4.77
N HIS A 417 3.51 -3.03 -3.80
CA HIS A 417 4.40 -2.21 -2.96
C HIS A 417 5.58 -1.65 -3.76
N SER A 418 5.37 -0.54 -4.47
CA SER A 418 6.36 0.03 -5.39
C SER A 418 6.13 1.50 -5.66
N MET A 419 7.14 2.18 -6.21
CA MET A 419 7.06 3.58 -6.59
C MET A 419 5.89 3.89 -7.52
N GLY A 420 5.52 2.98 -8.43
CA GLY A 420 4.37 3.20 -9.30
C GLY A 420 3.03 3.31 -8.56
N ASN A 421 2.91 2.67 -7.38
CA ASN A 421 1.78 2.85 -6.46
C ASN A 421 1.90 4.18 -5.69
N TRP A 422 3.07 4.48 -5.16
CA TRP A 422 3.30 5.67 -4.32
C TRP A 422 3.28 6.97 -5.12
N HIS A 423 3.74 6.94 -6.37
CA HIS A 423 3.62 8.06 -7.30
C HIS A 423 2.14 8.42 -7.54
N LEU A 424 1.30 7.40 -7.76
CA LEU A 424 -0.14 7.58 -7.90
C LEU A 424 -0.81 8.04 -6.59
N ALA A 425 -0.36 7.53 -5.44
CA ALA A 425 -0.84 7.95 -4.14
C ALA A 425 -0.49 9.44 -3.87
N LEU A 426 0.73 9.83 -4.17
CA LEU A 426 1.17 11.23 -4.06
C LEU A 426 0.35 12.14 -4.99
N TYR A 427 0.13 11.73 -6.25
CA TYR A 427 -0.69 12.48 -7.20
C TYR A 427 -2.10 12.76 -6.67
N ASN A 428 -2.78 11.73 -6.16
CA ASN A 428 -4.13 11.89 -5.60
C ASN A 428 -4.13 12.66 -4.27
N PHE A 429 -3.09 12.50 -3.45
CA PHE A 429 -2.95 13.23 -2.20
C PHE A 429 -2.81 14.73 -2.43
N LEU A 430 -1.91 15.14 -3.32
CA LEU A 430 -1.64 16.56 -3.63
C LEU A 430 -2.89 17.32 -4.08
N GLN A 431 -3.83 16.67 -4.73
CA GLN A 431 -5.07 17.29 -5.18
C GLN A 431 -6.16 17.37 -4.10
N LYS A 432 -5.89 16.89 -2.90
CA LYS A 432 -6.83 16.86 -1.77
C LYS A 432 -6.38 17.73 -0.60
N ILE A 433 -5.20 18.32 -0.70
CA ILE A 433 -4.58 19.11 0.38
C ILE A 433 -4.37 20.55 -0.06
N PHE A 434 -4.53 21.47 0.87
CA PHE A 434 -4.34 22.94 0.73
C PHE A 434 -5.30 23.59 -0.27
#